data_9838845ca8acfaa46c6e427fee0f0dfb
#
_entry.id   9838845ca8acfaa46c6e427fee0f0dfb
#
_cell.length_a   1.000
_cell.length_b   1.000
_cell.length_c   1.000
_cell.angle_alpha   90.00
_cell.angle_beta   90.00
_cell.angle_gamma   90.00
#
_symmetry.space_group_name_H-M   'P 1'
#
loop_
_entity.id
_entity.type
_entity.pdbx_description
1 polymer ?
#
loop_
_entity_poly.entity_id
_entity_poly.type
_entity_poly.pdbx_seq_one_letter_code
_entity_poly.pdbx_strand_id
1 'polypeptide(L)'
;MNSKNGETIWISHSAISDFESCPRLYYLRNLYRNPETGHKIQVVNPYLTLGTIIHRTIEEINILPPKKRLDVPLTERLERNWQPYAGKEGGFSCQNEEENFKKRALVMLKRVESSKVIRNKSYKMEDKLPKVRLFKEQNLILVGSLDWIEILHSGGFHIIDFKTGRYQENGNSLQLPIYLILASYNFKKPIQKLSYWYLDRDREPVSFKLKPLESYLPIIQEKALRIKKTIDDNRLICKIFGGCFHCSKYEKVLQGRAKCVGYDSQMNRDLYFLDNNA
;
A
#
# COMPACT_ATOMS: atom_id res chain seq x y z
N MET A 1 1.31 -20.26 19.67
CA MET A 1 0.09 -19.41 19.70
C MET A 1 -1.06 -20.25 19.17
N ASN A 2 -1.99 -20.63 20.04
CA ASN A 2 -3.20 -21.36 19.59
C ASN A 2 -4.09 -20.37 18.82
N SER A 3 -4.24 -20.55 17.51
CA SER A 3 -5.29 -19.86 16.75
C SER A 3 -6.62 -20.35 17.33
N LYS A 4 -7.35 -19.44 17.97
CA LYS A 4 -8.73 -19.72 18.37
C LYS A 4 -9.53 -19.94 17.09
N ASN A 5 -10.12 -21.12 16.92
CA ASN A 5 -11.11 -21.40 15.87
C ASN A 5 -12.14 -20.26 15.90
N GLY A 6 -12.16 -19.41 14.87
CA GLY A 6 -13.09 -18.30 14.75
C GLY A 6 -12.48 -16.91 14.53
N GLU A 7 -11.16 -16.73 14.60
CA GLU A 7 -10.56 -15.41 14.35
C GLU A 7 -10.76 -14.95 12.89
N THR A 8 -11.17 -13.70 12.74
CA THR A 8 -11.33 -13.06 11.43
C THR A 8 -9.97 -12.76 10.82
N ILE A 9 -9.73 -13.23 9.59
CA ILE A 9 -8.50 -12.95 8.85
C ILE A 9 -8.76 -11.82 7.85
N TRP A 10 -7.92 -10.80 7.94
CA TRP A 10 -7.95 -9.63 7.07
C TRP A 10 -7.00 -9.84 5.90
N ILE A 11 -7.54 -9.81 4.70
CA ILE A 11 -6.82 -10.04 3.44
C ILE A 11 -6.74 -8.75 2.66
N SER A 12 -5.54 -8.37 2.24
CA SER A 12 -5.29 -7.26 1.32
C SER A 12 -4.37 -7.70 0.20
N HIS A 13 -4.24 -6.91 -0.86
CA HIS A 13 -3.24 -7.15 -1.90
C HIS A 13 -1.84 -7.31 -1.31
N SER A 14 -1.42 -6.39 -0.43
CA SER A 14 -0.09 -6.46 0.20
C SER A 14 0.08 -7.69 1.08
N ALA A 15 -0.95 -8.11 1.82
CA ALA A 15 -0.91 -9.32 2.63
C ALA A 15 -0.73 -10.59 1.78
N ILE A 16 -1.45 -10.69 0.65
CA ILE A 16 -1.27 -11.80 -0.31
C ILE A 16 0.15 -11.77 -0.88
N SER A 17 0.64 -10.61 -1.32
CA SER A 17 1.98 -10.47 -1.89
C SER A 17 3.08 -10.84 -0.90
N ASP A 18 2.96 -10.41 0.36
CA ASP A 18 3.88 -10.79 1.43
C ASP A 18 3.93 -12.30 1.63
N PHE A 19 2.75 -12.95 1.67
CA PHE A 19 2.65 -14.39 1.87
C PHE A 19 3.23 -15.18 0.69
N GLU A 20 2.95 -14.77 -0.54
CA GLU A 20 3.48 -15.40 -1.76
C GLU A 20 4.99 -15.24 -1.86
N SER A 21 5.52 -14.10 -1.44
CA SER A 21 6.96 -13.86 -1.38
C SER A 21 7.63 -14.73 -0.31
N CYS A 22 7.05 -14.80 0.90
CA CYS A 22 7.53 -15.64 1.98
C CYS A 22 6.50 -15.68 3.13
N PRO A 23 6.02 -16.87 3.57
CA PRO A 23 5.11 -16.96 4.72
C PRO A 23 5.67 -16.29 6.00
N ARG A 24 6.98 -16.35 6.21
CA ARG A 24 7.63 -15.67 7.35
C ARG A 24 7.57 -14.14 7.22
N LEU A 25 7.71 -13.59 6.00
CA LEU A 25 7.51 -12.15 5.75
C LEU A 25 6.09 -11.73 6.11
N TYR A 26 5.09 -12.52 5.66
CA TYR A 26 3.70 -12.27 6.02
C TYR A 26 3.51 -12.21 7.52
N TYR A 27 4.06 -13.18 8.29
CA TYR A 27 4.01 -13.17 9.75
C TYR A 27 4.59 -11.88 10.31
N LEU A 28 5.82 -11.52 9.92
CA LEU A 28 6.54 -10.38 10.47
C LEU A 28 5.86 -9.03 10.17
N ARG A 29 5.26 -8.87 9.01
CA ARG A 29 4.62 -7.62 8.60
C ARG A 29 3.15 -7.49 9.02
N ASN A 30 2.44 -8.61 9.12
CA ASN A 30 0.99 -8.56 9.29
C ASN A 30 0.53 -9.01 10.68
N LEU A 31 1.20 -9.99 11.30
CA LEU A 31 0.78 -10.61 12.57
C LEU A 31 1.66 -10.26 13.76
N TYR A 32 2.98 -10.23 13.55
CA TYR A 32 3.94 -9.94 14.61
C TYR A 32 3.68 -8.56 15.24
N ARG A 33 3.85 -8.52 16.55
CA ARG A 33 3.85 -7.29 17.34
C ARG A 33 5.11 -7.27 18.18
N ASN A 34 5.75 -6.10 18.24
CA ASN A 34 6.87 -5.87 19.14
C ASN A 34 6.41 -6.11 20.59
N PRO A 35 7.06 -7.02 21.35
CA PRO A 35 6.63 -7.33 22.72
C PRO A 35 6.67 -6.14 23.67
N GLU A 36 7.54 -5.16 23.42
CA GLU A 36 7.71 -4.00 24.28
C GLU A 36 6.64 -2.92 24.03
N THR A 37 6.27 -2.72 22.77
CA THR A 37 5.39 -1.61 22.38
C THR A 37 3.97 -2.06 21.97
N GLY A 38 3.79 -3.32 21.62
CA GLY A 38 2.56 -3.86 21.03
C GLY A 38 2.35 -3.45 19.56
N HIS A 39 3.26 -2.68 18.97
CA HIS A 39 3.15 -2.19 17.62
C HIS A 39 3.63 -3.20 16.57
N LYS A 40 3.19 -3.03 15.33
CA LYS A 40 3.83 -3.69 14.18
C LYS A 40 5.23 -3.11 13.98
N ILE A 41 6.09 -3.87 13.29
CA ILE A 41 7.41 -3.40 12.89
C ILE A 41 7.42 -3.07 11.39
N GLN A 42 8.18 -2.05 11.02
CA GLN A 42 8.43 -1.67 9.62
C GLN A 42 9.89 -1.31 9.43
N VAL A 43 10.54 -1.97 8.47
CA VAL A 43 11.86 -1.57 8.02
C VAL A 43 11.70 -0.45 7.02
N VAL A 44 12.23 0.74 7.36
CA VAL A 44 12.17 1.91 6.46
C VAL A 44 13.17 1.77 5.31
N ASN A 45 12.83 2.36 4.18
CA ASN A 45 13.72 2.49 3.03
C ASN A 45 13.24 3.64 2.14
N PRO A 46 14.15 4.25 1.34
CA PRO A 46 13.84 5.42 0.53
C PRO A 46 12.65 5.25 -0.44
N TYR A 47 12.48 4.05 -1.01
CA TYR A 47 11.38 3.78 -1.97
C TYR A 47 10.02 3.75 -1.29
N LEU A 48 9.94 3.13 -0.11
CA LEU A 48 8.72 3.08 0.69
C LEU A 48 8.34 4.48 1.15
N THR A 49 9.32 5.24 1.62
CA THR A 49 9.15 6.62 2.06
C THR A 49 8.68 7.53 0.93
N LEU A 50 9.30 7.44 -0.25
CA LEU A 50 8.83 8.16 -1.44
C LEU A 50 7.36 7.85 -1.73
N GLY A 51 6.98 6.58 -1.73
CA GLY A 51 5.59 6.15 -1.92
C GLY A 51 4.65 6.78 -0.90
N THR A 52 4.96 6.63 0.38
CA THR A 52 4.16 7.16 1.49
C THR A 52 3.93 8.67 1.36
N ILE A 53 4.99 9.44 1.09
CA ILE A 53 4.90 10.89 0.99
C ILE A 53 4.08 11.34 -0.23
N ILE A 54 4.28 10.70 -1.40
CA ILE A 54 3.52 11.01 -2.62
C ILE A 54 2.03 10.72 -2.42
N HIS A 55 1.68 9.53 -1.93
CA HIS A 55 0.28 9.16 -1.68
C HIS A 55 -0.36 10.14 -0.68
N ARG A 56 0.31 10.44 0.44
CA ARG A 56 -0.18 11.41 1.43
C ARG A 56 -0.42 12.78 0.82
N THR A 57 0.50 13.27 -0.01
CA THR A 57 0.38 14.58 -0.66
C THR A 57 -0.81 14.64 -1.62
N ILE A 58 -1.08 13.54 -2.34
CA ILE A 58 -2.23 13.43 -3.24
C ILE A 58 -3.54 13.26 -2.46
N GLU A 59 -3.53 12.48 -1.37
CA GLU A 59 -4.72 12.33 -0.51
C GLU A 59 -5.19 13.66 0.09
N GLU A 60 -4.26 14.54 0.47
CA GLU A 60 -4.60 15.87 0.99
C GLU A 60 -5.43 16.71 0.03
N ILE A 61 -5.19 16.60 -1.27
CA ILE A 61 -5.97 17.35 -2.27
C ILE A 61 -7.29 16.67 -2.64
N ASN A 62 -7.41 15.37 -2.41
CA ASN A 62 -8.63 14.62 -2.74
C ASN A 62 -9.84 15.09 -1.91
N ILE A 63 -9.59 15.56 -0.69
CA ILE A 63 -10.64 16.09 0.19
C ILE A 63 -11.11 17.50 -0.21
N LEU A 64 -10.37 18.19 -1.06
CA LEU A 64 -10.66 19.57 -1.47
C LEU A 64 -11.56 19.59 -2.71
N PRO A 65 -12.41 20.63 -2.85
CA PRO A 65 -13.11 20.87 -4.11
C PRO A 65 -12.12 20.99 -5.28
N PRO A 66 -12.43 20.49 -6.48
CA PRO A 66 -11.51 20.48 -7.62
C PRO A 66 -10.83 21.81 -7.91
N LYS A 67 -11.58 22.92 -7.80
CA LYS A 67 -11.06 24.28 -8.03
C LYS A 67 -10.04 24.73 -7.00
N LYS A 68 -10.03 24.16 -5.79
CA LYS A 68 -9.15 24.55 -4.68
C LYS A 68 -7.95 23.64 -4.48
N ARG A 69 -7.86 22.54 -5.22
CA ARG A 69 -6.81 21.52 -5.03
C ARG A 69 -5.40 22.06 -5.23
N LEU A 70 -5.25 23.00 -6.14
CA LEU A 70 -3.96 23.59 -6.51
C LEU A 70 -3.80 25.04 -6.03
N ASP A 71 -4.66 25.53 -5.12
CA ASP A 71 -4.46 26.84 -4.49
C ASP A 71 -3.13 26.89 -3.69
N VAL A 72 -2.75 25.73 -3.13
CA VAL A 72 -1.41 25.51 -2.57
C VAL A 72 -0.72 24.48 -3.47
N PRO A 73 0.47 24.79 -4.03
CA PRO A 73 1.23 23.87 -4.87
C PRO A 73 1.52 22.55 -4.17
N LEU A 74 1.52 21.44 -4.92
CA LEU A 74 1.87 20.12 -4.36
C LEU A 74 3.32 20.07 -3.88
N THR A 75 4.18 20.88 -4.46
CA THR A 75 5.58 21.02 -4.05
C THR A 75 5.72 21.58 -2.63
N GLU A 76 4.87 22.55 -2.25
CA GLU A 76 4.84 23.09 -0.88
C GLU A 76 4.29 22.04 0.12
N ARG A 77 3.25 21.30 -0.28
CA ARG A 77 2.73 20.18 0.51
C ARG A 77 3.77 19.10 0.68
N LEU A 78 4.54 18.80 -0.36
CA LEU A 78 5.65 17.85 -0.33
C LEU A 78 6.66 18.22 0.75
N GLU A 79 7.11 19.47 0.82
CA GLU A 79 8.09 19.91 1.81
C GLU A 79 7.62 19.63 3.24
N ARG A 80 6.36 19.95 3.54
CA ARG A 80 5.75 19.69 4.85
C ARG A 80 5.65 18.20 5.13
N ASN A 81 5.22 17.41 4.14
CA ASN A 81 5.05 15.96 4.30
C ASN A 81 6.38 15.20 4.34
N TRP A 82 7.46 15.81 3.86
CA TRP A 82 8.80 15.21 3.89
C TRP A 82 9.44 15.28 5.27
N GLN A 83 9.20 16.34 6.03
CA GLN A 83 9.86 16.62 7.31
C GLN A 83 9.88 15.43 8.30
N PRO A 84 8.77 14.70 8.52
CA PRO A 84 8.75 13.56 9.44
C PRO A 84 9.59 12.37 8.98
N TYR A 85 10.04 12.38 7.72
CA TYR A 85 10.75 11.27 7.06
C TYR A 85 12.15 11.69 6.61
N ALA A 86 12.71 12.79 7.12
CA ALA A 86 14.05 13.20 6.76
C ALA A 86 15.11 12.24 7.34
N GLY A 87 16.20 12.04 6.63
CA GLY A 87 17.33 11.24 7.11
C GLY A 87 16.98 9.76 7.36
N LYS A 88 17.38 9.25 8.51
CA LYS A 88 17.23 7.83 8.87
C LYS A 88 15.78 7.41 9.12
N GLU A 89 14.91 8.32 9.53
CA GLU A 89 13.48 8.10 9.69
C GLU A 89 12.81 7.73 8.35
N GLY A 90 13.32 8.27 7.24
CA GLY A 90 12.91 7.90 5.88
C GLY A 90 13.72 6.76 5.26
N GLY A 91 14.71 6.23 5.98
CA GLY A 91 15.57 5.16 5.50
C GLY A 91 16.69 5.64 4.58
N PHE A 92 17.02 6.94 4.58
CA PHE A 92 18.11 7.50 3.78
C PHE A 92 19.46 7.28 4.46
N SER A 93 20.44 6.81 3.69
CA SER A 93 21.79 6.54 4.19
C SER A 93 22.64 7.80 4.25
N CYS A 94 22.35 8.79 3.39
CA CYS A 94 23.04 10.09 3.36
C CYS A 94 22.15 11.17 2.73
N GLN A 95 22.53 12.43 2.92
CA GLN A 95 21.81 13.59 2.40
C GLN A 95 21.67 13.57 0.87
N ASN A 96 22.71 13.20 0.14
CA ASN A 96 22.66 13.13 -1.33
C ASN A 96 21.64 12.12 -1.84
N GLU A 97 21.48 10.98 -1.16
CA GLU A 97 20.42 10.01 -1.47
C GLU A 97 19.04 10.63 -1.24
N GLU A 98 18.82 11.25 -0.10
CA GLU A 98 17.56 11.92 0.23
C GLU A 98 17.19 12.99 -0.79
N GLU A 99 18.13 13.87 -1.15
CA GLU A 99 17.92 14.92 -2.17
C GLU A 99 17.53 14.33 -3.53
N ASN A 100 18.13 13.21 -3.94
CA ASN A 100 17.79 12.54 -5.19
C ASN A 100 16.35 12.00 -5.16
N PHE A 101 15.92 11.41 -4.05
CA PHE A 101 14.53 10.95 -3.90
C PHE A 101 13.55 12.13 -3.85
N LYS A 102 13.92 13.24 -3.22
CA LYS A 102 13.12 14.46 -3.20
C LYS A 102 12.96 15.08 -4.59
N LYS A 103 14.01 15.13 -5.39
CA LYS A 103 13.95 15.56 -6.80
C LYS A 103 12.99 14.67 -7.62
N ARG A 104 13.00 13.35 -7.41
CA ARG A 104 12.04 12.44 -8.05
C ARG A 104 10.60 12.75 -7.62
N ALA A 105 10.36 12.96 -6.32
CA ALA A 105 9.05 13.33 -5.80
C ALA A 105 8.51 14.61 -6.44
N LEU A 106 9.35 15.64 -6.59
CA LEU A 106 9.01 16.90 -7.26
C LEU A 106 8.57 16.70 -8.71
N VAL A 107 9.28 15.84 -9.47
CA VAL A 107 8.92 15.51 -10.86
C VAL A 107 7.58 14.80 -10.92
N MET A 108 7.33 13.82 -10.03
CA MET A 108 6.07 13.08 -9.95
C MET A 108 4.89 14.02 -9.65
N LEU A 109 5.03 14.88 -8.66
CA LEU A 109 3.95 15.80 -8.28
C LEU A 109 3.68 16.86 -9.34
N LYS A 110 4.68 17.36 -10.08
CA LYS A 110 4.47 18.23 -11.24
C LYS A 110 3.65 17.57 -12.33
N ARG A 111 3.81 16.25 -12.57
CA ARG A 111 2.94 15.49 -13.49
C ARG A 111 1.51 15.44 -12.99
N VAL A 112 1.33 15.16 -11.70
CA VAL A 112 -0.01 15.17 -11.07
C VAL A 112 -0.66 16.54 -11.22
N GLU A 113 0.03 17.64 -10.93
CA GLU A 113 -0.48 19.02 -11.09
C GLU A 113 -0.89 19.35 -12.51
N SER A 114 -0.18 18.84 -13.50
CA SER A 114 -0.46 19.11 -14.92
C SER A 114 -1.61 18.27 -15.49
N SER A 115 -2.00 17.19 -14.83
CA SER A 115 -3.05 16.28 -15.31
C SER A 115 -4.46 16.85 -15.11
N LYS A 116 -5.36 16.48 -16.04
CA LYS A 116 -6.80 16.76 -15.92
C LYS A 116 -7.48 15.94 -14.83
N VAL A 117 -6.95 14.77 -14.49
CA VAL A 117 -7.52 13.84 -13.51
C VAL A 117 -7.79 14.52 -12.17
N ILE A 118 -6.80 15.25 -11.63
CA ILE A 118 -6.96 15.93 -10.35
C ILE A 118 -7.85 17.16 -10.37
N ARG A 119 -8.19 17.66 -11.59
CA ARG A 119 -9.10 18.80 -11.79
C ARG A 119 -10.55 18.35 -11.96
N ASN A 120 -10.77 17.05 -12.22
CA ASN A 120 -12.08 16.44 -12.33
C ASN A 120 -12.69 16.17 -10.95
N LYS A 121 -14.02 15.97 -10.91
CA LYS A 121 -14.68 15.58 -9.67
C LYS A 121 -14.16 14.22 -9.21
N SER A 122 -13.85 14.08 -7.94
CA SER A 122 -13.53 12.81 -7.31
C SER A 122 -14.56 12.45 -6.25
N TYR A 123 -14.68 11.16 -6.00
CA TYR A 123 -15.48 10.63 -4.90
C TYR A 123 -14.57 10.47 -3.67
N LYS A 124 -14.98 11.09 -2.56
CA LYS A 124 -14.32 10.91 -1.28
C LYS A 124 -14.99 9.77 -0.55
N MET A 125 -14.24 8.77 -0.18
CA MET A 125 -14.73 7.70 0.68
C MET A 125 -14.91 8.20 2.09
N GLU A 126 -16.02 7.84 2.73
CA GLU A 126 -16.24 8.07 4.17
C GLU A 126 -15.33 7.13 4.98
N ASP A 127 -15.23 5.88 4.54
CA ASP A 127 -14.37 4.87 5.15
C ASP A 127 -13.05 4.77 4.37
N LYS A 128 -11.94 5.14 5.02
CA LYS A 128 -10.61 5.11 4.39
C LYS A 128 -10.16 3.69 4.01
N LEU A 129 -10.76 2.68 4.64
CA LEU A 129 -10.43 1.28 4.41
C LEU A 129 -11.70 0.48 4.07
N PRO A 130 -12.21 0.57 2.83
CA PRO A 130 -13.34 -0.24 2.41
C PRO A 130 -13.06 -1.71 2.63
N LYS A 131 -14.08 -2.44 3.09
CA LYS A 131 -13.98 -3.84 3.45
C LYS A 131 -15.19 -4.61 2.95
N VAL A 132 -14.96 -5.87 2.64
CA VAL A 132 -16.02 -6.78 2.20
C VAL A 132 -15.83 -8.15 2.83
N ARG A 133 -16.86 -8.67 3.49
CA ARG A 133 -16.90 -10.05 3.96
C ARG A 133 -17.42 -10.93 2.83
N LEU A 134 -16.53 -11.37 1.95
CA LEU A 134 -16.87 -12.17 0.78
C LEU A 134 -17.14 -13.64 1.13
N PHE A 135 -16.38 -14.15 2.09
CA PHE A 135 -16.33 -15.57 2.42
C PHE A 135 -16.74 -15.77 3.88
N LYS A 136 -18.06 -15.64 4.13
CA LYS A 136 -18.63 -15.60 5.49
C LYS A 136 -18.29 -16.84 6.32
N GLU A 137 -18.37 -18.03 5.71
CA GLU A 137 -18.10 -19.31 6.39
C GLU A 137 -16.64 -19.48 6.82
N GLN A 138 -15.71 -18.81 6.13
CA GLN A 138 -14.28 -18.88 6.41
C GLN A 138 -13.77 -17.74 7.27
N ASN A 139 -14.62 -16.81 7.71
CA ASN A 139 -14.23 -15.61 8.44
C ASN A 139 -13.15 -14.77 7.74
N LEU A 140 -13.26 -14.60 6.42
CA LEU A 140 -12.34 -13.82 5.62
C LEU A 140 -12.93 -12.46 5.25
N ILE A 141 -12.19 -11.39 5.54
CA ILE A 141 -12.55 -10.01 5.18
C ILE A 141 -11.49 -9.48 4.21
N LEU A 142 -11.94 -9.09 3.01
CA LEU A 142 -11.11 -8.39 2.05
C LEU A 142 -11.09 -6.90 2.38
N VAL A 143 -9.90 -6.29 2.36
CA VAL A 143 -9.68 -4.86 2.63
C VAL A 143 -8.67 -4.27 1.65
N GLY A 144 -8.76 -2.95 1.45
CA GLY A 144 -7.77 -2.22 0.68
C GLY A 144 -8.07 -0.72 0.70
N SER A 145 -7.04 0.10 0.51
CA SER A 145 -7.18 1.54 0.33
C SER A 145 -7.22 1.85 -1.16
N LEU A 146 -8.16 2.67 -1.58
CA LEU A 146 -8.27 3.15 -2.96
C LEU A 146 -7.69 4.57 -3.00
N ASP A 147 -6.66 4.79 -3.83
CA ASP A 147 -5.93 6.06 -3.83
C ASP A 147 -6.76 7.21 -4.39
N TRP A 148 -7.43 6.98 -5.53
CA TRP A 148 -8.22 8.00 -6.21
C TRP A 148 -9.42 7.41 -6.94
N ILE A 149 -10.57 8.04 -6.77
CA ILE A 149 -11.81 7.66 -7.47
C ILE A 149 -12.32 8.89 -8.21
N GLU A 150 -12.10 8.93 -9.52
CA GLU A 150 -12.61 9.97 -10.40
C GLU A 150 -14.08 9.69 -10.76
N ILE A 151 -14.91 10.72 -10.75
CA ILE A 151 -16.28 10.65 -11.23
C ILE A 151 -16.30 11.01 -12.71
N LEU A 152 -16.63 10.04 -13.56
CA LEU A 152 -16.71 10.23 -14.99
C LEU A 152 -17.96 11.01 -15.41
N HIS A 153 -17.92 11.67 -16.57
CA HIS A 153 -19.07 12.37 -17.13
C HIS A 153 -20.28 11.45 -17.39
N SER A 154 -20.02 10.17 -17.67
CA SER A 154 -21.03 9.10 -17.78
C SER A 154 -21.72 8.74 -16.46
N GLY A 155 -21.26 9.31 -15.33
CA GLY A 155 -21.77 9.03 -14.00
C GLY A 155 -21.14 7.83 -13.29
N GLY A 156 -20.30 7.04 -13.97
CA GLY A 156 -19.54 5.93 -13.37
C GLY A 156 -18.24 6.36 -12.72
N PHE A 157 -17.53 5.39 -12.15
CA PHE A 157 -16.26 5.62 -11.48
C PHE A 157 -15.06 5.10 -12.29
N HIS A 158 -13.97 5.87 -12.23
CA HIS A 158 -12.64 5.48 -12.64
C HIS A 158 -11.74 5.42 -11.39
N ILE A 159 -11.24 4.24 -11.07
CA ILE A 159 -10.33 4.04 -9.94
C ILE A 159 -8.90 4.08 -10.47
N ILE A 160 -8.06 4.88 -9.82
CA ILE A 160 -6.66 5.07 -10.19
C ILE A 160 -5.80 4.75 -8.98
N ASP A 161 -4.80 3.89 -9.19
CA ASP A 161 -3.76 3.56 -8.24
C ASP A 161 -2.46 4.24 -8.65
N PHE A 162 -1.88 5.06 -7.77
CA PHE A 162 -0.63 5.76 -8.02
C PHE A 162 0.57 4.86 -7.74
N LYS A 163 1.49 4.81 -8.68
CA LYS A 163 2.74 4.05 -8.58
C LYS A 163 3.94 4.97 -8.61
N THR A 164 4.78 4.90 -7.57
CA THR A 164 6.04 5.63 -7.46
C THR A 164 7.25 4.79 -7.83
N GLY A 165 7.04 3.49 -8.07
CA GLY A 165 8.06 2.57 -8.56
C GLY A 165 8.38 2.81 -10.04
N ARG A 166 9.60 2.42 -10.44
CA ARG A 166 10.07 2.53 -11.83
C ARG A 166 9.51 1.43 -12.73
N TYR A 167 9.13 0.30 -12.13
CA TYR A 167 8.70 -0.88 -12.88
C TYR A 167 7.18 -0.96 -12.98
N GLN A 168 6.75 -1.55 -14.07
CA GLN A 168 5.34 -1.84 -14.28
C GLN A 168 4.89 -2.99 -13.37
N GLU A 169 3.66 -2.88 -12.86
CA GLU A 169 3.03 -3.99 -12.15
C GLU A 169 2.95 -5.23 -13.03
N ASN A 170 3.12 -6.38 -12.42
CA ASN A 170 2.96 -7.65 -13.09
C ASN A 170 1.52 -7.76 -13.64
N GLY A 171 1.36 -8.23 -14.88
CA GLY A 171 0.04 -8.42 -15.50
C GLY A 171 -0.92 -9.32 -14.71
N ASN A 172 -0.39 -10.14 -13.79
CA ASN A 172 -1.16 -11.00 -12.88
C ASN A 172 -1.39 -10.36 -11.49
N SER A 173 -1.04 -9.08 -11.29
CA SER A 173 -1.27 -8.39 -10.02
C SER A 173 -2.76 -8.39 -9.66
N LEU A 174 -3.07 -8.76 -8.43
CA LEU A 174 -4.43 -8.77 -7.90
C LEU A 174 -4.86 -7.42 -7.31
N GLN A 175 -4.04 -6.37 -7.38
CA GLN A 175 -4.35 -5.09 -6.74
C GLN A 175 -5.60 -4.44 -7.33
N LEU A 176 -5.61 -4.16 -8.63
CA LEU A 176 -6.79 -3.58 -9.28
C LEU A 176 -8.01 -4.52 -9.28
N PRO A 177 -7.88 -5.85 -9.47
CA PRO A 177 -8.96 -6.79 -9.18
C PRO A 177 -9.56 -6.68 -7.77
N ILE A 178 -8.73 -6.56 -6.75
CA ILE A 178 -9.19 -6.35 -5.36
C ILE A 178 -9.91 -5.00 -5.24
N TYR A 179 -9.40 -3.94 -5.86
CA TYR A 179 -10.06 -2.64 -5.87
C TYR A 179 -11.42 -2.68 -6.58
N LEU A 180 -11.52 -3.43 -7.70
CA LEU A 180 -12.80 -3.66 -8.38
C LEU A 180 -13.82 -4.29 -7.43
N ILE A 181 -13.44 -5.37 -6.74
CA ILE A 181 -14.30 -6.07 -5.79
C ILE A 181 -14.74 -5.12 -4.67
N LEU A 182 -13.77 -4.49 -4.00
CA LEU A 182 -14.05 -3.57 -2.91
C LEU A 182 -15.02 -2.46 -3.36
N ALA A 183 -14.75 -1.86 -4.50
CA ALA A 183 -15.59 -0.78 -5.03
C ALA A 183 -16.99 -1.26 -5.43
N SER A 184 -17.10 -2.42 -6.08
CA SER A 184 -18.40 -2.96 -6.53
C SER A 184 -19.33 -3.32 -5.36
N TYR A 185 -18.77 -3.70 -4.21
CA TYR A 185 -19.56 -4.00 -3.01
C TYR A 185 -19.84 -2.79 -2.12
N ASN A 186 -19.03 -1.73 -2.19
CA ASN A 186 -19.17 -0.56 -1.32
C ASN A 186 -19.83 0.64 -2.02
N PHE A 187 -19.85 0.69 -3.36
CA PHE A 187 -20.38 1.84 -4.10
C PHE A 187 -21.61 1.48 -4.92
N LYS A 188 -22.53 2.45 -5.02
CA LYS A 188 -23.76 2.29 -5.83
C LYS A 188 -23.53 2.54 -7.33
N LYS A 189 -22.42 3.22 -7.70
CA LYS A 189 -22.14 3.57 -9.09
C LYS A 189 -21.26 2.50 -9.75
N PRO A 190 -21.44 2.24 -11.05
CA PRO A 190 -20.63 1.24 -11.75
C PRO A 190 -19.17 1.66 -11.87
N ILE A 191 -18.27 0.71 -11.72
CA ILE A 191 -16.85 0.91 -12.00
C ILE A 191 -16.62 0.69 -13.49
N GLN A 192 -16.32 1.78 -14.21
CA GLN A 192 -16.16 1.76 -15.66
C GLN A 192 -14.71 1.66 -16.09
N LYS A 193 -13.78 2.10 -15.24
CA LYS A 193 -12.35 2.11 -15.55
C LYS A 193 -11.50 1.86 -14.33
N LEU A 194 -10.43 1.10 -14.52
CA LEU A 194 -9.33 0.93 -13.57
C LEU A 194 -8.02 1.27 -14.24
N SER A 195 -7.11 1.94 -13.54
CA SER A 195 -5.83 2.33 -14.10
C SER A 195 -4.74 2.31 -13.05
N TYR A 196 -3.51 1.99 -13.48
CA TYR A 196 -2.30 2.38 -12.78
C TYR A 196 -1.81 3.72 -13.33
N TRP A 197 -1.29 4.57 -12.46
CA TRP A 197 -0.59 5.77 -12.87
C TRP A 197 0.85 5.76 -12.35
N TYR A 198 1.77 5.42 -13.24
CA TYR A 198 3.20 5.34 -12.93
C TYR A 198 3.82 6.74 -12.97
N LEU A 199 3.84 7.41 -11.82
CA LEU A 199 4.19 8.82 -11.71
C LEU A 199 5.66 9.14 -12.08
N ASP A 200 6.55 8.15 -12.05
CA ASP A 200 7.96 8.34 -12.45
C ASP A 200 8.13 8.45 -13.98
N ARG A 201 7.18 7.97 -14.78
CA ARG A 201 7.31 7.91 -16.25
C ARG A 201 6.11 8.39 -17.04
N ASP A 202 4.88 8.11 -16.58
CA ASP A 202 3.68 8.31 -17.39
C ASP A 202 3.01 9.65 -17.05
N ARG A 203 2.59 10.39 -18.10
CA ARG A 203 1.89 11.67 -17.92
C ARG A 203 0.45 11.49 -17.49
N GLU A 204 -0.18 10.38 -17.87
CA GLU A 204 -1.58 10.07 -17.62
C GLU A 204 -1.74 8.61 -17.16
N PRO A 205 -2.86 8.27 -16.49
CA PRO A 205 -3.13 6.90 -16.06
C PRO A 205 -3.22 5.91 -17.22
N VAL A 206 -2.60 4.74 -17.05
CA VAL A 206 -2.63 3.62 -18.01
C VAL A 206 -3.76 2.68 -17.66
N SER A 207 -4.70 2.49 -18.60
CA SER A 207 -5.87 1.66 -18.38
C SER A 207 -5.53 0.18 -18.21
N PHE A 208 -6.14 -0.43 -17.21
CA PHE A 208 -6.09 -1.87 -16.98
C PHE A 208 -7.29 -2.55 -17.65
N LYS A 209 -7.04 -3.65 -18.37
CA LYS A 209 -8.11 -4.40 -19.03
C LYS A 209 -8.88 -5.20 -17.98
N LEU A 210 -10.13 -4.81 -17.76
CA LEU A 210 -11.02 -5.49 -16.84
C LEU A 210 -11.46 -6.84 -17.39
N LYS A 211 -11.45 -7.84 -16.51
CA LYS A 211 -12.21 -9.09 -16.67
C LYS A 211 -13.46 -9.02 -15.78
N PRO A 212 -14.47 -9.87 -16.00
CA PRO A 212 -15.62 -9.96 -15.11
C PRO A 212 -15.17 -10.19 -13.65
N LEU A 213 -15.83 -9.54 -12.70
CA LEU A 213 -15.50 -9.63 -11.27
C LEU A 213 -15.46 -11.07 -10.77
N GLU A 214 -16.39 -11.89 -11.26
CA GLU A 214 -16.55 -13.31 -10.90
C GLU A 214 -15.30 -14.14 -11.24
N SER A 215 -14.51 -13.70 -12.22
CA SER A 215 -13.26 -14.40 -12.58
C SER A 215 -12.13 -14.24 -11.55
N TYR A 216 -12.21 -13.19 -10.72
CA TYR A 216 -11.17 -12.91 -9.71
C TYR A 216 -11.49 -13.52 -8.34
N LEU A 217 -12.77 -13.71 -8.02
CA LEU A 217 -13.20 -14.20 -6.70
C LEU A 217 -12.58 -15.55 -6.32
N PRO A 218 -12.59 -16.58 -7.19
CA PRO A 218 -11.99 -17.88 -6.86
C PRO A 218 -10.49 -17.77 -6.60
N ILE A 219 -9.78 -16.96 -7.37
CA ILE A 219 -8.33 -16.76 -7.24
C ILE A 219 -7.99 -16.14 -5.88
N ILE A 220 -8.72 -15.10 -5.50
CA ILE A 220 -8.52 -14.41 -4.21
C ILE A 220 -8.90 -15.34 -3.06
N GLN A 221 -9.99 -16.10 -3.20
CA GLN A 221 -10.42 -17.08 -2.20
C GLN A 221 -9.37 -18.15 -1.97
N GLU A 222 -8.84 -18.76 -3.03
CA GLU A 222 -7.79 -19.77 -2.93
C GLU A 222 -6.57 -19.24 -2.15
N LYS A 223 -6.10 -18.05 -2.52
CA LYS A 223 -4.96 -17.43 -1.84
C LYS A 223 -5.25 -17.13 -0.37
N ALA A 224 -6.44 -16.62 -0.08
CA ALA A 224 -6.87 -16.33 1.29
C ALA A 224 -6.97 -17.62 2.14
N LEU A 225 -7.51 -18.69 1.57
CA LEU A 225 -7.58 -20.01 2.23
C LEU A 225 -6.19 -20.62 2.47
N ARG A 226 -5.25 -20.45 1.54
CA ARG A 226 -3.86 -20.87 1.75
C ARG A 226 -3.22 -20.12 2.93
N ILE A 227 -3.42 -18.81 3.02
CA ILE A 227 -2.95 -18.00 4.15
C ILE A 227 -3.56 -18.53 5.44
N LYS A 228 -4.91 -18.69 5.47
CA LYS A 228 -5.62 -19.21 6.64
C LYS A 228 -5.08 -20.56 7.09
N LYS A 229 -5.00 -21.51 6.18
CA LYS A 229 -4.46 -22.84 6.48
C LYS A 229 -3.04 -22.79 7.04
N THR A 230 -2.18 -21.95 6.48
CA THR A 230 -0.79 -21.83 6.94
C THR A 230 -0.70 -21.20 8.35
N ILE A 231 -1.63 -20.29 8.70
CA ILE A 231 -1.78 -19.76 10.05
C ILE A 231 -2.24 -20.85 11.01
N ASP A 232 -3.32 -21.56 10.64
CA ASP A 232 -3.91 -22.62 11.47
C ASP A 232 -2.90 -23.76 11.74
N ASP A 233 -2.11 -24.12 10.71
CA ASP A 233 -1.04 -25.12 10.81
C ASP A 233 0.23 -24.62 11.55
N ASN A 234 0.28 -23.34 11.96
CA ASN A 234 1.46 -22.68 12.56
C ASN A 234 2.74 -22.81 11.70
N ARG A 235 2.59 -22.71 10.37
CA ARG A 235 3.67 -22.90 9.37
C ARG A 235 4.16 -21.60 8.73
N LEU A 236 4.03 -20.47 9.42
CA LEU A 236 4.50 -19.16 8.96
C LEU A 236 6.03 -19.02 9.12
N ILE A 237 6.77 -19.94 8.51
CA ILE A 237 8.23 -20.04 8.57
C ILE A 237 8.86 -19.79 7.21
N CYS A 238 10.12 -19.36 7.22
CA CYS A 238 10.94 -19.28 6.01
C CYS A 238 11.62 -20.64 5.76
N LYS A 239 11.67 -21.08 4.50
CA LYS A 239 12.38 -22.30 4.11
C LYS A 239 13.91 -22.16 4.15
N ILE A 240 14.42 -20.92 4.15
CA ILE A 240 15.85 -20.62 4.17
C ILE A 240 16.26 -20.27 5.60
N PHE A 241 17.26 -20.98 6.12
CA PHE A 241 17.83 -20.68 7.44
C PHE A 241 18.39 -19.24 7.46
N GLY A 242 18.12 -18.48 8.52
CA GLY A 242 18.51 -17.07 8.63
C GLY A 242 17.63 -16.10 7.84
N GLY A 243 16.64 -16.60 7.07
CA GLY A 243 15.72 -15.80 6.29
C GLY A 243 16.11 -15.69 4.81
N CYS A 244 15.11 -15.58 3.93
CA CYS A 244 15.29 -15.30 2.51
C CYS A 244 15.44 -13.79 2.26
N PHE A 245 15.72 -13.41 1.01
CA PHE A 245 15.81 -12.01 0.59
C PHE A 245 14.63 -11.15 1.08
N HIS A 246 13.41 -11.72 1.12
CA HIS A 246 12.21 -10.98 1.51
C HIS A 246 12.09 -10.75 3.01
N CYS A 247 12.37 -11.75 3.85
CA CYS A 247 12.16 -11.66 5.30
C CYS A 247 13.43 -11.32 6.11
N SER A 248 14.62 -11.48 5.56
CA SER A 248 15.90 -11.31 6.28
C SER A 248 16.04 -9.94 6.95
N LYS A 249 15.55 -8.87 6.32
CA LYS A 249 15.57 -7.51 6.90
C LYS A 249 14.77 -7.43 8.21
N TYR A 250 13.64 -8.10 8.26
CA TYR A 250 12.80 -8.17 9.46
C TYR A 250 13.39 -9.08 10.52
N GLU A 251 14.05 -10.18 10.12
CA GLU A 251 14.79 -11.03 11.06
C GLU A 251 15.93 -10.27 11.74
N LYS A 252 16.62 -9.38 11.02
CA LYS A 252 17.64 -8.50 11.60
C LYS A 252 17.04 -7.56 12.67
N VAL A 253 15.80 -7.09 12.52
CA VAL A 253 15.11 -6.31 13.55
C VAL A 253 14.92 -7.14 14.81
N LEU A 254 14.42 -8.38 14.68
CA LEU A 254 14.20 -9.28 15.81
C LEU A 254 15.52 -9.66 16.53
N GLN A 255 16.63 -9.65 15.80
CA GLN A 255 17.97 -9.91 16.33
C GLN A 255 18.64 -8.68 16.97
N GLY A 256 17.93 -7.55 17.06
CA GLY A 256 18.50 -6.30 17.60
C GLY A 256 19.54 -5.62 16.70
N ARG A 257 19.61 -6.00 15.41
CA ARG A 257 20.56 -5.45 14.44
C ARG A 257 20.03 -4.23 13.67
N ALA A 258 18.89 -3.70 14.05
CA ALA A 258 18.28 -2.53 13.45
C ALA A 258 18.05 -1.46 14.50
N LYS A 259 18.23 -0.21 14.13
CA LYS A 259 17.98 0.92 15.02
C LYS A 259 16.52 1.34 14.90
N CYS A 260 15.79 1.43 16.01
CA CYS A 260 14.49 2.10 16.04
C CYS A 260 14.72 3.59 15.81
N VAL A 261 14.08 4.14 14.78
CA VAL A 261 14.24 5.54 14.36
C VAL A 261 12.97 6.36 14.53
N GLY A 262 11.84 5.73 14.87
CA GLY A 262 10.61 6.46 15.09
C GLY A 262 9.39 5.56 15.21
N TYR A 263 8.24 6.20 15.25
CA TYR A 263 6.93 5.56 15.33
C TYR A 263 5.93 6.23 14.37
N ASP A 264 5.30 5.45 13.53
CA ASP A 264 4.21 5.89 12.68
C ASP A 264 2.87 5.66 13.39
N SER A 265 2.31 6.74 13.94
CA SER A 265 1.04 6.71 14.68
C SER A 265 -0.17 6.39 13.80
N GLN A 266 -0.13 6.72 12.50
CA GLN A 266 -1.25 6.44 11.58
C GLN A 266 -1.36 4.96 11.26
N MET A 267 -0.21 4.29 11.13
CA MET A 267 -0.13 2.87 10.79
C MET A 267 0.11 1.97 12.01
N ASN A 268 0.32 2.56 13.19
CA ASN A 268 0.67 1.88 14.44
C ASN A 268 1.89 0.94 14.27
N ARG A 269 3.03 1.54 13.85
CA ARG A 269 4.25 0.80 13.51
C ARG A 269 5.49 1.45 14.10
N ASP A 270 6.35 0.65 14.73
CA ASP A 270 7.70 1.05 15.05
C ASP A 270 8.57 1.01 13.78
N LEU A 271 9.31 2.09 13.52
CA LEU A 271 10.13 2.26 12.33
C LEU A 271 11.57 1.87 12.64
N TYR A 272 12.13 0.98 11.83
CA TYR A 272 13.48 0.46 12.00
C TYR A 272 14.34 0.76 10.78
N PHE A 273 15.50 1.35 11.03
CA PHE A 273 16.55 1.58 10.03
C PHE A 273 17.61 0.47 10.11
N LEU A 274 17.96 -0.09 8.96
CA LEU A 274 19.08 -1.03 8.81
C LEU A 274 20.24 -0.30 8.16
N ASP A 275 21.37 -0.23 8.85
CA ASP A 275 22.59 0.24 8.22
C ASP A 275 23.08 -0.83 7.23
N ASN A 276 23.28 -0.45 5.98
CA ASN A 276 23.74 -1.38 4.94
C ASN A 276 25.20 -1.85 5.16
N ASN A 277 25.89 -1.24 6.11
CA ASN A 277 27.29 -1.53 6.47
C ASN A 277 27.41 -2.37 7.76
N ALA A 278 26.29 -2.91 8.30
CA ALA A 278 26.26 -3.73 9.51
C ALA A 278 25.93 -5.20 9.20
#